data_122b99948d78ec65108b4c7f54a52ffc
#
_entry.id   122b99948d78ec65108b4c7f54a52ffc
#
_cell.length_a   1.000
_cell.length_b   1.000
_cell.length_c   1.000
_cell.angle_alpha   90.00
_cell.angle_beta   90.00
_cell.angle_gamma   90.00
#
_symmetry.space_group_name_H-M   'P 1'
#
loop_
_entity.id
_entity.type
_entity.pdbx_description
1 polymer ?
#
loop_
_entity_poly.entity_id
_entity_poly.type
_entity_poly.pdbx_seq_one_letter_code
_entity_poly.pdbx_strand_id
1 'polypeptide(L)'
;MQKEAYPVSTVLQHYLKQYKKDTALPIAYKELLHYEYTNAIKDGNGKHTHWERVVYNEKLLAGLKKKLLRLYRQLKNETGIGIGSIDFCEYANSMPFRINIITKNNKQDFFYIKSADASRIYGLLLEQLLTDNHINFLYHQNTLVEEHIEGVPGDDFLETISILNKSEMQLLAESFIRFNESCFARLLGDMRSYNFVVVKNDTAINPFTIKAIDFDQQCYEGKLNLYLPQFYKENYGFVQLATTLLGEEQIEAKRKNERQHIAQLITKNHEALTPLLAIMKKEELSETYKMVSLRKELNEYYCTQHFSNCKTMGCLVQQQLQQLTGIKICTAY
;
A
#
# COMPACT_ATOMS: atom_id res chain seq x y z
N MET A 1 -2.32 20.08 0.57
CA MET A 1 -2.04 20.04 2.03
C MET A 1 -1.41 18.70 2.32
N GLN A 2 -0.28 18.69 3.00
CA GLN A 2 0.36 17.43 3.42
C GLN A 2 -0.53 16.74 4.45
N LYS A 3 -0.69 15.41 4.34
CA LYS A 3 -1.47 14.62 5.30
C LYS A 3 -0.85 14.71 6.70
N GLU A 4 -1.66 14.89 7.73
CA GLU A 4 -1.22 14.74 9.11
C GLU A 4 -0.86 13.27 9.39
N ALA A 5 0.32 13.03 9.97
CA ALA A 5 0.76 11.69 10.35
C ALA A 5 0.16 11.30 11.71
N TYR A 6 -0.45 10.12 11.78
CA TYR A 6 -1.00 9.58 13.02
C TYR A 6 0.02 8.66 13.71
N PRO A 7 0.31 8.89 15.00
CA PRO A 7 1.30 8.08 15.70
C PRO A 7 0.83 6.63 15.88
N VAL A 8 1.79 5.71 15.89
CA VAL A 8 1.52 4.30 16.17
C VAL A 8 1.27 4.12 17.66
N SER A 9 0.05 3.74 18.03
CA SER A 9 -0.34 3.57 19.43
C SER A 9 0.37 2.39 20.10
N THR A 10 0.41 2.40 21.43
CA THR A 10 0.98 1.27 22.22
C THR A 10 0.22 -0.03 21.99
N VAL A 11 -1.09 0.04 21.72
CA VAL A 11 -1.92 -1.13 21.44
C VAL A 11 -1.57 -1.73 20.08
N LEU A 12 -1.43 -0.89 19.05
CA LEU A 12 -0.99 -1.32 17.73
C LEU A 12 0.45 -1.88 17.77
N GLN A 13 1.35 -1.29 18.57
CA GLN A 13 2.70 -1.84 18.78
C GLN A 13 2.67 -3.23 19.39
N HIS A 14 1.80 -3.50 20.37
CA HIS A 14 1.62 -4.84 20.94
C HIS A 14 1.16 -5.85 19.88
N TYR A 15 0.21 -5.46 19.04
CA TYR A 15 -0.22 -6.27 17.91
C TYR A 15 0.94 -6.57 16.96
N LEU A 16 1.72 -5.55 16.58
CA LEU A 16 2.88 -5.72 15.70
C LEU A 16 3.95 -6.67 16.28
N LYS A 17 4.18 -6.63 17.61
CA LYS A 17 5.07 -7.57 18.31
C LYS A 17 4.55 -8.99 18.25
N GLN A 18 3.27 -9.20 18.51
CA GLN A 18 2.63 -10.52 18.45
C GLN A 18 2.79 -11.17 17.07
N TYR A 19 2.67 -10.37 15.99
CA TYR A 19 2.81 -10.85 14.61
C TYR A 19 4.23 -10.64 14.04
N LYS A 20 5.25 -10.46 14.92
CA LYS A 20 6.68 -10.35 14.56
C LYS A 20 7.01 -9.24 13.56
N LYS A 21 6.20 -8.19 13.53
CA LYS A 21 6.43 -7.00 12.70
C LYS A 21 7.21 -5.91 13.45
N ASP A 22 7.02 -5.78 14.79
CA ASP A 22 7.85 -4.91 15.63
C ASP A 22 9.05 -5.69 16.14
N THR A 23 10.24 -5.31 15.67
CA THR A 23 11.52 -5.93 16.01
C THR A 23 12.61 -4.86 16.04
N ALA A 24 13.60 -5.03 16.92
CA ALA A 24 14.72 -4.08 17.01
C ALA A 24 15.43 -3.93 15.64
N LEU A 25 15.46 -2.71 15.13
CA LEU A 25 16.11 -2.36 13.87
C LEU A 25 17.55 -1.88 14.12
N PRO A 26 18.49 -2.20 13.23
CA PRO A 26 19.89 -1.75 13.35
C PRO A 26 20.07 -0.25 13.06
N ILE A 27 19.05 0.41 12.52
CA ILE A 27 19.04 1.84 12.16
C ILE A 27 17.66 2.42 12.41
N ALA A 28 17.62 3.66 12.89
CA ALA A 28 16.41 4.46 12.99
C ALA A 28 16.29 5.42 11.82
N TYR A 29 15.04 5.73 11.38
CA TYR A 29 14.76 6.68 10.29
C TYR A 29 15.49 8.02 10.47
N LYS A 30 15.48 8.57 11.68
CA LYS A 30 16.14 9.84 12.02
C LYS A 30 17.65 9.85 11.77
N GLU A 31 18.32 8.70 11.81
CA GLU A 31 19.76 8.63 11.55
C GLU A 31 20.09 8.91 10.06
N LEU A 32 19.15 8.63 9.16
CA LEU A 32 19.31 8.91 7.73
C LEU A 32 19.13 10.39 7.38
N LEU A 33 18.53 11.20 8.27
CA LEU A 33 18.33 12.63 8.06
C LEU A 33 19.62 13.46 8.26
N HIS A 34 20.71 12.87 8.76
CA HIS A 34 21.98 13.56 9.00
C HIS A 34 22.89 13.59 7.74
N TYR A 35 22.31 13.84 6.58
CA TYR A 35 23.06 14.01 5.34
C TYR A 35 23.61 15.45 5.20
N GLU A 36 24.62 15.62 4.33
CA GLU A 36 25.22 16.93 4.08
C GLU A 36 24.44 17.71 3.03
N TYR A 37 24.09 17.06 1.93
CA TYR A 37 23.31 17.63 0.83
C TYR A 37 22.68 16.53 -0.03
N THR A 38 21.84 16.94 -0.98
CA THR A 38 21.22 16.07 -1.95
C THR A 38 21.54 16.51 -3.37
N ASN A 39 21.51 15.56 -4.31
CA ASN A 39 21.66 15.80 -5.75
C ASN A 39 20.41 15.29 -6.46
N ALA A 40 19.84 16.11 -7.34
CA ALA A 40 18.69 15.73 -8.14
C ALA A 40 19.00 14.51 -9.05
N ILE A 41 18.07 13.56 -9.10
CA ILE A 41 18.17 12.39 -9.97
C ILE A 41 17.32 12.63 -11.21
N LYS A 42 17.90 12.35 -12.37
CA LYS A 42 17.22 12.38 -13.67
C LYS A 42 16.91 10.97 -14.14
N ASP A 43 15.75 10.82 -14.79
CA ASP A 43 15.38 9.59 -15.48
C ASP A 43 16.19 9.36 -16.77
N GLY A 44 15.92 8.26 -17.48
CA GLY A 44 16.57 7.93 -18.74
C GLY A 44 16.36 8.95 -19.87
N ASN A 45 15.35 9.82 -19.75
CA ASN A 45 15.02 10.89 -20.69
C ASN A 45 15.58 12.26 -20.25
N GLY A 46 16.34 12.30 -19.16
CA GLY A 46 16.93 13.52 -18.62
C GLY A 46 15.98 14.42 -17.79
N LYS A 47 14.74 13.99 -17.53
CA LYS A 47 13.76 14.67 -16.71
C LYS A 47 14.06 14.46 -15.23
N HIS A 48 13.90 15.50 -14.42
CA HIS A 48 14.03 15.38 -12.97
C HIS A 48 12.96 14.46 -12.39
N THR A 49 13.40 13.52 -11.57
CA THR A 49 12.52 12.66 -10.77
C THR A 49 12.17 13.35 -9.44
N HIS A 50 11.26 12.76 -8.67
CA HIS A 50 10.99 13.19 -7.29
C HIS A 50 12.02 12.67 -6.27
N TRP A 51 13.01 11.92 -6.73
CA TRP A 51 14.07 11.36 -5.90
C TRP A 51 15.36 12.19 -6.01
N GLU A 52 16.02 12.35 -4.87
CA GLU A 52 17.31 13.02 -4.77
C GLU A 52 18.34 12.07 -4.16
N ARG A 53 19.54 12.01 -4.74
CA ARG A 53 20.67 11.24 -4.23
C ARG A 53 21.24 11.90 -2.98
N VAL A 54 21.23 11.19 -1.86
CA VAL A 54 21.71 11.68 -0.57
C VAL A 54 23.23 11.49 -0.46
N VAL A 55 23.93 12.52 0.01
CA VAL A 55 25.36 12.51 0.25
C VAL A 55 25.66 12.68 1.75
N TYR A 56 26.42 11.74 2.28
CA TYR A 56 26.89 11.72 3.68
C TYR A 56 28.40 11.88 3.72
N ASN A 57 28.93 12.40 4.84
CA ASN A 57 30.37 12.30 5.06
C ASN A 57 30.83 10.85 5.15
N GLU A 58 32.07 10.57 4.80
CA GLU A 58 32.61 9.22 4.65
C GLU A 58 32.50 8.37 5.93
N LYS A 59 32.76 8.99 7.11
CA LYS A 59 32.71 8.28 8.40
C LYS A 59 31.29 7.82 8.73
N LEU A 60 30.31 8.69 8.54
CA LEU A 60 28.89 8.38 8.77
C LEU A 60 28.42 7.32 7.76
N LEU A 61 28.73 7.51 6.47
CA LEU A 61 28.36 6.59 5.39
C LEU A 61 28.88 5.16 5.67
N ALA A 62 30.11 5.00 6.14
CA ALA A 62 30.66 3.68 6.47
C ALA A 62 29.88 2.98 7.57
N GLY A 63 29.43 3.74 8.58
CA GLY A 63 28.54 3.23 9.65
C GLY A 63 27.16 2.84 9.14
N LEU A 64 26.54 3.72 8.35
CA LEU A 64 25.22 3.49 7.73
C LEU A 64 25.22 2.25 6.83
N LYS A 65 26.22 2.07 5.97
CA LYS A 65 26.34 0.91 5.07
C LYS A 65 26.26 -0.42 5.83
N LYS A 66 26.97 -0.55 6.97
CA LYS A 66 26.93 -1.77 7.81
C LYS A 66 25.53 -2.01 8.40
N LYS A 67 24.90 -0.96 8.89
CA LYS A 67 23.53 -1.04 9.47
C LYS A 67 22.50 -1.39 8.41
N LEU A 68 22.56 -0.75 7.23
CA LEU A 68 21.61 -0.99 6.12
C LEU A 68 21.74 -2.42 5.54
N LEU A 69 22.95 -2.97 5.39
CA LEU A 69 23.14 -4.36 4.98
C LEU A 69 22.60 -5.35 6.00
N ARG A 70 22.75 -5.05 7.30
CA ARG A 70 22.13 -5.87 8.36
C ARG A 70 20.62 -5.80 8.32
N LEU A 71 20.05 -4.61 8.08
CA LEU A 71 18.62 -4.39 7.95
C LEU A 71 18.05 -5.15 6.74
N TYR A 72 18.71 -5.09 5.60
CA TYR A 72 18.32 -5.84 4.41
C TYR A 72 18.23 -7.35 4.69
N ARG A 73 19.24 -7.93 5.37
CA ARG A 73 19.21 -9.33 5.77
C ARG A 73 18.02 -9.64 6.69
N GLN A 74 17.70 -8.74 7.61
CA GLN A 74 16.57 -8.90 8.53
C GLN A 74 15.22 -8.85 7.78
N LEU A 75 15.08 -7.99 6.77
CA LEU A 75 13.86 -7.81 5.98
C LEU A 75 13.62 -8.95 4.99
N LYS A 76 14.66 -9.34 4.22
CA LYS A 76 14.55 -10.28 3.08
C LYS A 76 15.06 -11.68 3.40
N ASN A 77 15.75 -11.89 4.51
CA ASN A 77 16.55 -13.10 4.80
C ASN A 77 17.63 -13.37 3.74
N GLU A 78 18.10 -12.34 3.06
CA GLU A 78 19.12 -12.37 2.01
C GLU A 78 20.34 -11.55 2.39
N THR A 79 21.44 -11.76 1.69
CA THR A 79 22.70 -11.03 1.94
C THR A 79 23.03 -10.12 0.79
N GLY A 80 22.98 -8.81 1.04
CA GLY A 80 23.59 -7.80 0.16
C GLY A 80 25.10 -7.74 0.36
N ILE A 81 25.84 -7.40 -0.71
CA ILE A 81 27.30 -7.22 -0.68
C ILE A 81 27.72 -5.75 -0.63
N GLY A 82 26.83 -4.83 -0.99
CA GLY A 82 27.09 -3.40 -0.98
C GLY A 82 25.84 -2.56 -1.04
N ILE A 83 26.01 -1.27 -0.77
CA ILE A 83 25.01 -0.22 -0.96
C ILE A 83 25.39 0.52 -2.26
N GLY A 84 24.50 0.48 -3.24
CA GLY A 84 24.65 1.21 -4.50
C GLY A 84 24.33 2.69 -4.32
N SER A 85 23.20 3.00 -3.67
CA SER A 85 22.81 4.37 -3.40
C SER A 85 21.83 4.47 -2.23
N ILE A 86 21.69 5.70 -1.72
CA ILE A 86 20.63 6.11 -0.80
C ILE A 86 19.97 7.32 -1.44
N ASP A 87 18.67 7.23 -1.73
CA ASP A 87 17.91 8.29 -2.36
C ASP A 87 16.78 8.73 -1.40
N PHE A 88 16.41 10.00 -1.41
CA PHE A 88 15.40 10.59 -0.55
C PHE A 88 14.30 11.25 -1.39
N CYS A 89 13.05 11.19 -0.93
CA CYS A 89 11.93 11.88 -1.56
C CYS A 89 11.24 12.78 -0.52
N GLU A 90 11.53 14.08 -0.58
CA GLU A 90 10.98 15.07 0.36
C GLU A 90 9.49 15.33 0.11
N TYR A 91 9.03 15.19 -1.12
CA TYR A 91 7.65 15.54 -1.52
C TYR A 91 6.60 14.48 -1.13
N ALA A 92 7.02 13.26 -0.81
CA ALA A 92 6.09 12.22 -0.38
C ALA A 92 5.71 12.40 1.11
N ASN A 93 4.46 12.07 1.47
CA ASN A 93 3.95 12.23 2.85
C ASN A 93 4.82 11.53 3.90
N SER A 94 5.33 10.34 3.59
CA SER A 94 6.17 9.54 4.49
C SER A 94 7.67 9.85 4.38
N MET A 95 8.07 10.79 3.51
CA MET A 95 9.46 11.21 3.27
C MET A 95 10.42 10.00 3.18
N PRO A 96 10.23 9.08 2.24
CA PRO A 96 10.94 7.81 2.20
C PRO A 96 12.40 7.96 1.78
N PHE A 97 13.27 7.18 2.41
CA PHE A 97 14.58 6.83 1.85
C PHE A 97 14.44 5.54 1.05
N ARG A 98 14.90 5.54 -0.20
CA ARG A 98 15.06 4.36 -1.04
C ARG A 98 16.51 3.89 -0.98
N ILE A 99 16.71 2.66 -0.54
CA ILE A 99 18.02 2.07 -0.37
C ILE A 99 18.26 1.07 -1.50
N ASN A 100 19.29 1.32 -2.32
CA ASN A 100 19.71 0.40 -3.38
C ASN A 100 20.76 -0.56 -2.82
N ILE A 101 20.46 -1.86 -2.87
CA ILE A 101 21.33 -2.95 -2.44
C ILE A 101 21.96 -3.62 -3.67
N ILE A 102 23.24 -3.86 -3.61
CA ILE A 102 23.94 -4.73 -4.57
C ILE A 102 23.97 -6.13 -3.98
N THR A 103 23.36 -7.09 -4.68
CA THR A 103 23.30 -8.49 -4.27
C THR A 103 24.53 -9.26 -4.78
N LYS A 104 24.74 -10.50 -4.29
CA LYS A 104 25.86 -11.35 -4.69
C LYS A 104 25.95 -11.61 -6.19
N ASN A 105 24.82 -11.53 -6.90
CA ASN A 105 24.76 -11.73 -8.36
C ASN A 105 24.88 -10.42 -9.14
N ASN A 106 25.39 -9.36 -8.52
CA ASN A 106 25.44 -8.00 -9.06
C ASN A 106 24.08 -7.45 -9.53
N LYS A 107 22.97 -8.02 -9.06
CA LYS A 107 21.64 -7.47 -9.25
C LYS A 107 21.40 -6.37 -8.23
N GLN A 108 20.61 -5.39 -8.64
CA GLN A 108 20.10 -4.35 -7.73
C GLN A 108 18.79 -4.81 -7.11
N ASP A 109 18.64 -4.59 -5.82
CA ASP A 109 17.39 -4.72 -5.10
C ASP A 109 17.17 -3.48 -4.24
N PHE A 110 15.94 -3.19 -3.92
CA PHE A 110 15.57 -1.97 -3.21
C PHE A 110 14.74 -2.28 -1.97
N PHE A 111 14.83 -1.40 -0.99
CA PHE A 111 13.87 -1.32 0.10
C PHE A 111 13.73 0.14 0.55
N TYR A 112 12.68 0.40 1.33
CA TYR A 112 12.35 1.76 1.76
C TYR A 112 12.39 1.87 3.27
N ILE A 113 12.90 3.01 3.77
CA ILE A 113 12.86 3.38 5.19
C ILE A 113 12.07 4.69 5.28
N LYS A 114 11.04 4.70 6.13
CA LYS A 114 10.06 5.77 6.22
C LYS A 114 9.85 6.17 7.68
N SER A 115 9.36 7.40 7.89
CA SER A 115 8.72 7.74 9.16
C SER A 115 7.43 6.93 9.28
N ALA A 116 7.19 6.31 10.44
CA ALA A 116 6.02 5.48 10.63
C ALA A 116 4.75 6.33 10.79
N ASP A 117 3.67 5.88 10.17
CA ASP A 117 2.31 6.41 10.25
C ASP A 117 1.34 5.24 10.50
N ALA A 118 0.43 5.40 11.44
CA ALA A 118 -0.54 4.36 11.78
C ALA A 118 -1.42 3.96 10.59
N SER A 119 -1.90 4.92 9.78
CA SER A 119 -2.70 4.62 8.56
C SER A 119 -1.94 3.69 7.63
N ARG A 120 -0.65 4.00 7.35
CA ARG A 120 0.18 3.17 6.47
C ARG A 120 0.37 1.77 7.02
N ILE A 121 0.62 1.63 8.32
CA ILE A 121 0.77 0.33 8.97
C ILE A 121 -0.53 -0.48 8.88
N TYR A 122 -1.68 0.13 9.12
CA TYR A 122 -2.96 -0.54 8.92
C TYR A 122 -3.18 -0.95 7.47
N GLY A 123 -2.81 -0.10 6.50
CA GLY A 123 -2.87 -0.44 5.08
C GLY A 123 -2.05 -1.67 4.73
N LEU A 124 -0.79 -1.74 5.19
CA LEU A 124 0.08 -2.90 5.00
C LEU A 124 -0.47 -4.17 5.64
N LEU A 125 -1.02 -4.06 6.86
CA LEU A 125 -1.63 -5.20 7.56
C LEU A 125 -2.91 -5.68 6.86
N LEU A 126 -3.78 -4.78 6.44
CA LEU A 126 -5.00 -5.12 5.71
C LEU A 126 -4.68 -5.70 4.32
N GLU A 127 -3.62 -5.19 3.65
CA GLU A 127 -3.13 -5.77 2.40
C GLU A 127 -2.76 -7.25 2.60
N GLN A 128 -1.96 -7.56 3.61
CA GLN A 128 -1.53 -8.94 3.90
C GLN A 128 -2.68 -9.87 4.31
N LEU A 129 -3.70 -9.35 4.97
CA LEU A 129 -4.79 -10.17 5.50
C LEU A 129 -5.95 -10.34 4.51
N LEU A 130 -6.15 -9.39 3.59
CA LEU A 130 -7.33 -9.31 2.72
C LEU A 130 -6.99 -9.39 1.23
N THR A 131 -5.73 -9.66 0.87
CA THR A 131 -5.29 -9.91 -0.52
C THR A 131 -4.27 -11.05 -0.54
N ASP A 132 -3.93 -11.52 -1.75
CA ASP A 132 -2.84 -12.47 -1.97
C ASP A 132 -1.46 -11.78 -2.05
N ASN A 133 -1.41 -10.47 -1.87
CA ASN A 133 -0.17 -9.72 -1.90
C ASN A 133 0.53 -9.83 -0.54
N HIS A 134 1.76 -10.33 -0.56
CA HIS A 134 2.61 -10.36 0.62
C HIS A 134 3.69 -9.30 0.49
N ILE A 135 3.67 -8.32 1.39
CA ILE A 135 4.68 -7.26 1.49
C ILE A 135 5.41 -7.45 2.80
N ASN A 136 6.72 -7.71 2.73
CA ASN A 136 7.52 -7.75 3.95
C ASN A 136 7.75 -6.33 4.46
N PHE A 137 7.43 -6.11 5.71
CA PHE A 137 7.75 -4.88 6.39
C PHE A 137 8.15 -5.13 7.83
N LEU A 138 8.94 -4.22 8.38
CA LEU A 138 9.36 -4.21 9.77
C LEU A 138 9.09 -2.82 10.36
N TYR A 139 8.71 -2.81 11.62
CA TYR A 139 8.47 -1.60 12.38
C TYR A 139 9.31 -1.62 13.66
N HIS A 140 9.80 -0.46 14.06
CA HIS A 140 10.34 -0.26 15.40
C HIS A 140 10.35 1.22 15.76
N GLN A 141 9.79 1.54 16.92
CA GLN A 141 9.65 2.93 17.39
C GLN A 141 8.96 3.81 16.32
N ASN A 142 9.63 4.72 15.69
CA ASN A 142 9.05 5.57 14.62
C ASN A 142 9.64 5.25 13.24
N THR A 143 10.20 4.07 13.07
CA THR A 143 10.83 3.64 11.81
C THR A 143 10.03 2.51 11.19
N LEU A 144 9.60 2.69 9.96
CA LEU A 144 8.97 1.70 9.12
C LEU A 144 9.91 1.34 7.97
N VAL A 145 10.12 0.05 7.76
CA VAL A 145 10.94 -0.50 6.69
C VAL A 145 10.06 -1.38 5.81
N GLU A 146 10.06 -1.14 4.51
CA GLU A 146 9.24 -1.88 3.54
C GLU A 146 10.11 -2.43 2.43
N GLU A 147 9.84 -3.66 2.00
CA GLU A 147 10.45 -4.18 0.78
C GLU A 147 9.97 -3.45 -0.46
N HIS A 148 10.76 -3.49 -1.50
CA HIS A 148 10.36 -3.04 -2.83
C HIS A 148 9.41 -4.05 -3.46
N ILE A 149 8.30 -3.57 -3.99
CA ILE A 149 7.34 -4.37 -4.75
C ILE A 149 7.75 -4.29 -6.21
N GLU A 150 8.20 -5.40 -6.78
CA GLU A 150 8.57 -5.48 -8.20
C GLU A 150 7.33 -5.30 -9.07
N GLY A 151 7.48 -4.57 -10.18
CA GLY A 151 6.44 -4.31 -11.16
C GLY A 151 6.69 -3.02 -11.92
N VAL A 152 5.86 -2.76 -12.91
CA VAL A 152 5.89 -1.51 -13.68
C VAL A 152 4.84 -0.57 -13.09
N PRO A 153 5.18 0.69 -12.72
CA PRO A 153 4.18 1.68 -12.29
C PRO A 153 3.03 1.77 -13.29
N GLY A 154 1.80 1.93 -12.80
CA GLY A 154 0.62 1.86 -13.66
C GLY A 154 0.60 2.92 -14.76
N ASP A 155 1.12 4.12 -14.51
CA ASP A 155 1.27 5.19 -15.52
C ASP A 155 2.28 4.79 -16.62
N ASP A 156 3.46 4.29 -16.25
CA ASP A 156 4.46 3.77 -17.20
C ASP A 156 3.90 2.54 -17.96
N PHE A 157 3.12 1.69 -17.28
CA PHE A 157 2.52 0.52 -17.93
C PHE A 157 1.48 0.91 -18.99
N LEU A 158 0.72 1.99 -18.77
CA LEU A 158 -0.23 2.52 -19.74
C LEU A 158 0.43 2.90 -21.07
N GLU A 159 1.69 3.35 -21.07
CA GLU A 159 2.46 3.64 -22.28
C GLU A 159 2.75 2.37 -23.10
N THR A 160 2.76 1.20 -22.46
CA THR A 160 3.06 -0.09 -23.10
C THR A 160 1.82 -0.85 -23.57
N ILE A 161 0.61 -0.38 -23.29
CA ILE A 161 -0.64 -1.10 -23.61
C ILE A 161 -0.76 -1.44 -25.11
N SER A 162 -0.25 -0.60 -26.00
CA SER A 162 -0.32 -0.81 -27.45
C SER A 162 0.39 -2.08 -27.94
N ILE A 163 1.29 -2.67 -27.16
CA ILE A 163 1.97 -3.92 -27.50
C ILE A 163 1.21 -5.17 -27.06
N LEU A 164 0.16 -5.01 -26.24
CA LEU A 164 -0.67 -6.12 -25.78
C LEU A 164 -1.68 -6.54 -26.85
N ASN A 165 -1.91 -7.84 -26.97
CA ASN A 165 -3.02 -8.33 -27.78
C ASN A 165 -4.37 -8.13 -27.06
N LYS A 166 -5.47 -8.32 -27.80
CA LYS A 166 -6.82 -8.09 -27.27
C LYS A 166 -7.15 -8.94 -26.03
N SER A 167 -6.69 -10.19 -25.99
CA SER A 167 -6.91 -11.08 -24.84
C SER A 167 -6.13 -10.59 -23.61
N GLU A 168 -4.88 -10.18 -23.76
CA GLU A 168 -4.09 -9.61 -22.68
C GLU A 168 -4.69 -8.30 -22.15
N MET A 169 -5.18 -7.41 -23.05
CA MET A 169 -5.88 -6.20 -22.65
C MET A 169 -7.14 -6.50 -21.83
N GLN A 170 -7.90 -7.54 -22.21
CA GLN A 170 -9.09 -7.98 -21.47
C GLN A 170 -8.70 -8.49 -20.06
N LEU A 171 -7.65 -9.32 -19.94
CA LEU A 171 -7.16 -9.83 -18.66
C LEU A 171 -6.62 -8.72 -17.75
N LEU A 172 -5.96 -7.71 -18.33
CA LEU A 172 -5.54 -6.52 -17.60
C LEU A 172 -6.73 -5.71 -17.08
N ALA A 173 -7.75 -5.52 -17.92
CA ALA A 173 -9.01 -4.86 -17.53
C ALA A 173 -9.71 -5.60 -16.39
N GLU A 174 -9.78 -6.93 -16.43
CA GLU A 174 -10.31 -7.75 -15.34
C GLU A 174 -9.51 -7.58 -14.04
N SER A 175 -8.19 -7.51 -14.13
CA SER A 175 -7.32 -7.27 -12.96
C SER A 175 -7.55 -5.88 -12.37
N PHE A 176 -7.78 -4.86 -13.20
CA PHE A 176 -8.11 -3.53 -12.72
C PHE A 176 -9.47 -3.48 -11.99
N ILE A 177 -10.48 -4.20 -12.49
CA ILE A 177 -11.78 -4.30 -11.78
C ILE A 177 -11.62 -4.96 -10.41
N ARG A 178 -10.83 -6.04 -10.29
CA ARG A 178 -10.54 -6.68 -9.01
C ARG A 178 -9.80 -5.76 -8.05
N PHE A 179 -8.76 -5.09 -8.55
CA PHE A 179 -7.98 -4.12 -7.77
C PHE A 179 -8.86 -2.99 -7.23
N ASN A 180 -9.75 -2.46 -8.08
CA ASN A 180 -10.71 -1.43 -7.70
C ASN A 180 -11.61 -1.88 -6.55
N GLU A 181 -12.19 -3.09 -6.66
CA GLU A 181 -13.07 -3.66 -5.63
C GLU A 181 -12.31 -3.93 -4.34
N SER A 182 -11.08 -4.43 -4.43
CA SER A 182 -10.21 -4.69 -3.29
C SER A 182 -9.83 -3.40 -2.54
N CYS A 183 -9.50 -2.32 -3.24
CA CYS A 183 -9.23 -1.01 -2.63
C CYS A 183 -10.48 -0.46 -1.92
N PHE A 184 -11.63 -0.54 -2.58
CA PHE A 184 -12.91 -0.10 -2.03
C PHE A 184 -13.29 -0.89 -0.76
N ALA A 185 -13.11 -2.20 -0.77
CA ALA A 185 -13.43 -3.06 0.38
C ALA A 185 -12.65 -2.69 1.64
N ARG A 186 -11.39 -2.28 1.49
CA ARG A 186 -10.47 -1.93 2.58
C ARG A 186 -10.47 -0.45 2.90
N LEU A 187 -11.17 0.37 2.14
CA LEU A 187 -11.08 1.83 2.18
C LEU A 187 -9.62 2.32 2.03
N LEU A 188 -8.91 1.80 1.02
CA LEU A 188 -7.59 2.25 0.63
C LEU A 188 -7.74 3.35 -0.43
N GLY A 189 -7.42 4.58 -0.07
CA GLY A 189 -7.55 5.76 -0.91
C GLY A 189 -6.30 6.06 -1.75
N ASP A 190 -6.43 7.05 -2.63
CA ASP A 190 -5.37 7.63 -3.49
C ASP A 190 -4.66 6.61 -4.41
N MET A 191 -5.39 5.60 -4.89
CA MET A 191 -4.84 4.59 -5.79
C MET A 191 -4.82 5.09 -7.24
N ARG A 192 -4.03 6.13 -7.50
CA ARG A 192 -3.67 6.63 -8.83
C ARG A 192 -2.67 5.70 -9.50
N SER A 193 -2.52 5.77 -10.81
CA SER A 193 -1.66 4.86 -11.57
C SER A 193 -0.20 4.78 -11.09
N TYR A 194 0.34 5.84 -10.53
CA TYR A 194 1.68 5.88 -9.95
C TYR A 194 1.76 5.33 -8.49
N ASN A 195 0.62 5.03 -7.85
CA ASN A 195 0.54 4.45 -6.50
C ASN A 195 0.28 2.94 -6.49
N PHE A 196 0.33 2.31 -7.66
CA PHE A 196 0.30 0.87 -7.82
C PHE A 196 1.24 0.42 -8.95
N VAL A 197 1.60 -0.85 -8.94
CA VAL A 197 2.39 -1.47 -10.00
C VAL A 197 1.60 -2.59 -10.68
N VAL A 198 1.85 -2.78 -11.97
CA VAL A 198 1.39 -3.94 -12.73
C VAL A 198 2.52 -4.96 -12.79
N VAL A 199 2.24 -6.15 -12.29
CA VAL A 199 3.16 -7.29 -12.32
C VAL A 199 2.69 -8.25 -13.41
N LYS A 200 3.58 -8.62 -14.34
CA LYS A 200 3.29 -9.63 -15.36
C LYS A 200 3.93 -10.96 -14.97
N ASN A 201 3.11 -12.02 -14.91
CA ASN A 201 3.54 -13.40 -14.67
C ASN A 201 2.95 -14.32 -15.76
N ASP A 202 3.74 -14.62 -16.77
CA ASP A 202 3.31 -15.39 -17.94
C ASP A 202 2.92 -16.86 -17.63
N THR A 203 3.20 -17.35 -16.42
CA THR A 203 2.82 -18.71 -16.00
C THR A 203 1.44 -18.78 -15.35
N ALA A 204 0.82 -17.65 -15.01
CA ALA A 204 -0.49 -17.58 -14.39
C ALA A 204 -1.61 -17.60 -15.46
N ILE A 205 -2.81 -18.09 -15.07
CA ILE A 205 -4.02 -18.05 -15.91
C ILE A 205 -4.36 -16.59 -16.30
N ASN A 206 -4.29 -15.67 -15.33
CA ASN A 206 -4.26 -14.24 -15.61
C ASN A 206 -2.83 -13.75 -15.37
N PRO A 207 -2.12 -13.34 -16.41
CA PRO A 207 -0.73 -12.91 -16.26
C PRO A 207 -0.57 -11.57 -15.54
N PHE A 208 -1.64 -10.79 -15.37
CA PHE A 208 -1.57 -9.45 -14.77
C PHE A 208 -2.08 -9.45 -13.33
N THR A 209 -1.27 -8.94 -12.44
CA THR A 209 -1.65 -8.61 -11.06
C THR A 209 -1.34 -7.14 -10.80
N ILE A 210 -2.30 -6.40 -10.23
CA ILE A 210 -2.10 -5.02 -9.82
C ILE A 210 -1.90 -5.00 -8.30
N LYS A 211 -0.80 -4.37 -7.85
CA LYS A 211 -0.42 -4.29 -6.44
C LYS A 211 -0.28 -2.84 -6.00
N ALA A 212 -0.95 -2.47 -4.92
CA ALA A 212 -0.74 -1.18 -4.27
C ALA A 212 0.69 -1.06 -3.73
N ILE A 213 1.30 0.13 -3.86
CA ILE A 213 2.63 0.45 -3.32
C ILE A 213 2.62 1.64 -2.37
N ASP A 214 1.49 2.35 -2.29
CA ASP A 214 1.29 3.43 -1.35
C ASP A 214 0.07 3.16 -0.46
N PHE A 215 0.28 3.24 0.86
CA PHE A 215 -0.74 2.98 1.88
C PHE A 215 -0.99 4.19 2.78
N ASP A 216 -0.46 5.37 2.43
CA ASP A 216 -0.56 6.57 3.26
C ASP A 216 -2.01 7.05 3.43
N GLN A 217 -2.88 6.76 2.47
CA GLN A 217 -4.29 7.17 2.48
C GLN A 217 -5.25 6.05 2.94
N GLN A 218 -4.74 5.06 3.67
CA GLN A 218 -5.61 4.04 4.27
C GLN A 218 -6.55 4.68 5.30
N CYS A 219 -7.86 4.58 5.06
CA CYS A 219 -8.90 5.08 5.99
C CYS A 219 -8.77 6.57 6.35
N TYR A 220 -8.32 7.41 5.42
CA TYR A 220 -8.06 8.81 5.71
C TYR A 220 -9.08 9.77 5.08
N GLU A 221 -9.59 9.47 3.89
CA GLU A 221 -10.39 10.39 3.11
C GLU A 221 -11.87 10.38 3.50
N GLY A 222 -12.53 11.54 3.33
CA GLY A 222 -13.94 11.74 3.70
C GLY A 222 -14.92 11.51 2.54
N LYS A 223 -14.44 11.20 1.34
CA LYS A 223 -15.28 11.01 0.14
C LYS A 223 -15.12 9.60 -0.39
N LEU A 224 -16.24 8.94 -0.67
CA LEU A 224 -16.29 7.57 -1.14
C LEU A 224 -15.56 7.35 -2.46
N ASN A 225 -15.67 8.29 -3.41
CA ASN A 225 -15.01 8.18 -4.70
C ASN A 225 -13.49 8.15 -4.62
N LEU A 226 -12.88 8.64 -3.54
CA LEU A 226 -11.43 8.59 -3.31
C LEU A 226 -10.92 7.19 -2.93
N TYR A 227 -11.82 6.25 -2.64
CA TYR A 227 -11.52 4.83 -2.41
C TYR A 227 -11.80 3.95 -3.62
N LEU A 228 -12.15 4.57 -4.73
CA LEU A 228 -12.48 3.89 -5.99
C LEU A 228 -11.47 4.33 -7.07
N PRO A 229 -10.43 3.55 -7.35
CA PRO A 229 -9.39 3.86 -8.33
C PRO A 229 -9.92 4.33 -9.68
N GLN A 230 -11.08 3.85 -10.10
CA GLN A 230 -11.72 4.24 -11.36
C GLN A 230 -12.07 5.73 -11.49
N PHE A 231 -12.12 6.50 -10.40
CA PHE A 231 -12.46 7.93 -10.43
C PHE A 231 -11.24 8.85 -10.52
N TYR A 232 -10.04 8.30 -10.47
CA TYR A 232 -8.83 9.09 -10.69
C TYR A 232 -8.55 9.25 -12.20
N LYS A 233 -8.29 10.48 -12.63
CA LYS A 233 -8.00 10.80 -14.04
C LYS A 233 -6.75 10.06 -14.57
N GLU A 234 -5.79 9.81 -13.69
CA GLU A 234 -4.56 9.10 -13.99
C GLU A 234 -4.83 7.63 -14.39
N ASN A 235 -5.95 7.08 -13.95
CA ASN A 235 -6.38 5.71 -14.25
C ASN A 235 -7.27 5.60 -15.50
N TYR A 236 -7.49 6.72 -16.21
CA TYR A 236 -8.43 6.75 -17.35
C TYR A 236 -8.17 5.65 -18.38
N GLY A 237 -6.90 5.34 -18.69
CA GLY A 237 -6.54 4.28 -19.63
C GLY A 237 -7.03 2.89 -19.18
N PHE A 238 -6.89 2.56 -17.90
CA PHE A 238 -7.41 1.29 -17.35
C PHE A 238 -8.95 1.26 -17.35
N VAL A 239 -9.59 2.39 -17.02
CA VAL A 239 -11.06 2.50 -17.04
C VAL A 239 -11.58 2.32 -18.47
N GLN A 240 -10.94 2.97 -19.46
CA GLN A 240 -11.30 2.84 -20.86
C GLN A 240 -11.16 1.41 -21.35
N LEU A 241 -10.09 0.69 -20.99
CA LEU A 241 -9.96 -0.74 -21.30
C LEU A 241 -11.13 -1.55 -20.74
N ALA A 242 -11.44 -1.34 -19.44
CA ALA A 242 -12.51 -2.09 -18.79
C ALA A 242 -13.88 -1.83 -19.44
N THR A 243 -14.23 -0.57 -19.71
CA THR A 243 -15.53 -0.20 -20.31
C THR A 243 -15.65 -0.57 -21.79
N THR A 244 -14.52 -0.66 -22.52
CA THR A 244 -14.52 -1.02 -23.94
C THR A 244 -14.52 -2.53 -24.16
N LEU A 245 -13.83 -3.29 -23.33
CA LEU A 245 -13.58 -4.72 -23.54
C LEU A 245 -14.47 -5.63 -22.70
N LEU A 246 -15.09 -5.10 -21.64
CA LEU A 246 -15.95 -5.88 -20.73
C LEU A 246 -17.37 -5.33 -20.74
N GLY A 247 -18.34 -6.25 -20.83
CA GLY A 247 -19.75 -5.90 -20.60
C GLY A 247 -20.07 -5.72 -19.10
N GLU A 248 -21.19 -5.05 -18.81
CA GLU A 248 -21.62 -4.78 -17.42
C GLU A 248 -21.73 -6.06 -16.58
N GLU A 249 -22.29 -7.14 -17.14
CA GLU A 249 -22.40 -8.44 -16.47
C GLU A 249 -21.02 -9.03 -16.12
N GLN A 250 -20.05 -8.90 -17.04
CA GLN A 250 -18.67 -9.36 -16.78
C GLN A 250 -17.99 -8.55 -15.68
N ILE A 251 -18.17 -7.22 -15.68
CA ILE A 251 -17.64 -6.35 -14.64
C ILE A 251 -18.22 -6.73 -13.27
N GLU A 252 -19.56 -6.90 -13.18
CA GLU A 252 -20.18 -7.27 -11.90
C GLU A 252 -19.81 -8.69 -11.46
N ALA A 253 -19.65 -9.63 -12.38
CA ALA A 253 -19.14 -10.97 -12.08
C ALA A 253 -17.71 -10.91 -11.48
N LYS A 254 -16.82 -10.06 -12.02
CA LYS A 254 -15.45 -9.89 -11.47
C LYS A 254 -15.46 -9.25 -10.10
N ARG A 255 -16.31 -8.24 -9.87
CA ARG A 255 -16.51 -7.64 -8.54
C ARG A 255 -17.01 -8.67 -7.53
N LYS A 256 -18.04 -9.43 -7.89
CA LYS A 256 -18.59 -10.49 -7.05
C LYS A 256 -17.53 -11.55 -6.70
N ASN A 257 -16.74 -11.98 -7.66
CA ASN A 257 -15.66 -12.94 -7.42
C ASN A 257 -14.62 -12.38 -6.45
N GLU A 258 -14.25 -11.11 -6.58
CA GLU A 258 -13.32 -10.46 -5.66
C GLU A 258 -13.89 -10.37 -4.23
N ARG A 259 -15.18 -9.99 -4.09
CA ARG A 259 -15.87 -10.00 -2.78
C ARG A 259 -15.88 -11.38 -2.13
N GLN A 260 -16.11 -12.44 -2.93
CA GLN A 260 -16.05 -13.82 -2.46
C GLN A 260 -14.64 -14.21 -2.01
N HIS A 261 -13.62 -13.80 -2.77
CA HIS A 261 -12.22 -14.02 -2.41
C HIS A 261 -11.87 -13.32 -1.10
N ILE A 262 -12.24 -12.06 -0.93
CA ILE A 262 -12.06 -11.31 0.33
C ILE A 262 -12.79 -12.03 1.48
N ALA A 263 -14.01 -12.55 1.26
CA ALA A 263 -14.74 -13.32 2.29
C ALA A 263 -13.98 -14.58 2.75
N GLN A 264 -13.35 -15.30 1.81
CA GLN A 264 -12.50 -16.45 2.12
C GLN A 264 -11.27 -16.02 2.94
N LEU A 265 -10.63 -14.90 2.57
CA LEU A 265 -9.48 -14.37 3.30
C LEU A 265 -9.84 -13.87 4.70
N ILE A 266 -11.00 -13.24 4.89
CA ILE A 266 -11.53 -12.87 6.22
C ILE A 266 -11.67 -14.12 7.09
N THR A 267 -12.25 -15.19 6.56
CA THR A 267 -12.43 -16.45 7.28
C THR A 267 -11.09 -17.11 7.61
N LYS A 268 -10.18 -17.16 6.66
CA LYS A 268 -8.84 -17.74 6.82
C LYS A 268 -8.02 -16.99 7.85
N ASN A 269 -8.06 -15.67 7.84
CA ASN A 269 -7.21 -14.80 8.64
C ASN A 269 -7.94 -14.19 9.85
N HIS A 270 -9.09 -14.76 10.28
CA HIS A 270 -9.95 -14.17 11.30
C HIS A 270 -9.23 -13.93 12.64
N GLU A 271 -8.30 -14.81 13.03
CA GLU A 271 -7.52 -14.70 14.27
C GLU A 271 -6.62 -13.45 14.30
N ALA A 272 -6.11 -13.02 13.16
CA ALA A 272 -5.31 -11.82 13.04
C ALA A 272 -6.16 -10.59 12.72
N LEU A 273 -7.16 -10.73 11.85
CA LEU A 273 -7.99 -9.61 11.38
C LEU A 273 -8.90 -9.06 12.49
N THR A 274 -9.51 -9.93 13.28
CA THR A 274 -10.46 -9.51 14.33
C THR A 274 -9.82 -8.58 15.38
N PRO A 275 -8.68 -8.92 16.01
CA PRO A 275 -8.02 -8.00 16.93
C PRO A 275 -7.49 -6.73 16.23
N LEU A 276 -7.02 -6.81 14.98
CA LEU A 276 -6.61 -5.63 14.23
C LEU A 276 -7.77 -4.62 14.08
N LEU A 277 -8.92 -5.08 13.62
CA LEU A 277 -10.10 -4.23 13.47
C LEU A 277 -10.61 -3.71 14.83
N ALA A 278 -10.50 -4.49 15.91
CA ALA A 278 -10.85 -4.04 17.25
C ALA A 278 -9.96 -2.87 17.73
N ILE A 279 -8.68 -2.87 17.37
CA ILE A 279 -7.75 -1.76 17.64
C ILE A 279 -8.13 -0.55 16.78
N MET A 280 -8.26 -0.73 15.46
CA MET A 280 -8.61 0.36 14.53
C MET A 280 -9.89 1.10 14.91
N LYS A 281 -10.87 0.39 15.48
CA LYS A 281 -12.14 1.00 15.94
C LYS A 281 -11.97 1.98 17.10
N LYS A 282 -10.87 1.91 17.83
CA LYS A 282 -10.59 2.77 19.00
C LYS A 282 -9.62 3.90 18.67
N GLU A 283 -9.09 3.93 17.45
CA GLU A 283 -8.08 4.91 17.03
C GLU A 283 -8.66 5.96 16.08
N GLU A 284 -8.14 7.17 16.20
CA GLU A 284 -8.37 8.25 15.25
C GLU A 284 -7.36 8.11 14.11
N LEU A 285 -7.85 7.92 12.87
CA LEU A 285 -7.06 7.76 11.65
C LEU A 285 -7.39 8.85 10.62
N SER A 286 -8.28 9.76 10.97
CA SER A 286 -8.73 10.85 10.11
C SER A 286 -9.50 11.87 10.94
N GLU A 287 -9.64 13.07 10.42
CA GLU A 287 -10.43 14.13 11.05
C GLU A 287 -11.92 13.72 11.13
N THR A 288 -12.57 14.09 12.23
CA THR A 288 -13.97 13.73 12.51
C THR A 288 -14.92 14.09 11.36
N TYR A 289 -14.73 15.25 10.73
CA TYR A 289 -15.62 15.67 9.63
C TYR A 289 -15.51 14.76 8.40
N LYS A 290 -14.31 14.25 8.10
CA LYS A 290 -14.09 13.28 7.01
C LYS A 290 -14.81 11.96 7.31
N MET A 291 -14.66 11.45 8.53
CA MET A 291 -15.36 10.24 8.98
C MET A 291 -16.88 10.40 8.87
N VAL A 292 -17.43 11.53 9.29
CA VAL A 292 -18.88 11.82 9.20
C VAL A 292 -19.34 11.90 7.75
N SER A 293 -18.55 12.55 6.87
CA SER A 293 -18.86 12.65 5.44
C SER A 293 -18.87 11.27 4.78
N LEU A 294 -17.81 10.46 4.99
CA LEU A 294 -17.71 9.12 4.40
C LEU A 294 -18.84 8.21 4.89
N ARG A 295 -19.17 8.27 6.19
CA ARG A 295 -20.30 7.51 6.78
C ARG A 295 -21.62 7.82 6.07
N LYS A 296 -21.89 9.10 5.80
CA LYS A 296 -23.10 9.53 5.07
C LYS A 296 -23.08 8.97 3.66
N GLU A 297 -21.99 9.15 2.92
CA GLU A 297 -21.87 8.66 1.54
C GLU A 297 -21.98 7.13 1.44
N LEU A 298 -21.44 6.37 2.40
CA LEU A 298 -21.59 4.90 2.44
C LEU A 298 -23.03 4.48 2.69
N ASN A 299 -23.75 5.14 3.60
CA ASN A 299 -25.18 4.88 3.80
C ASN A 299 -26.01 5.18 2.54
N GLU A 300 -25.73 6.27 1.85
CA GLU A 300 -26.38 6.65 0.59
C GLU A 300 -26.05 5.63 -0.53
N TYR A 301 -24.77 5.26 -0.69
CA TYR A 301 -24.32 4.32 -1.71
C TYR A 301 -24.98 2.95 -1.60
N TYR A 302 -25.12 2.43 -0.37
CA TYR A 302 -25.75 1.13 -0.12
C TYR A 302 -27.26 1.19 0.16
N CYS A 303 -27.89 2.38 0.12
CA CYS A 303 -29.27 2.59 0.51
C CYS A 303 -29.60 1.97 1.88
N THR A 304 -28.75 2.19 2.90
CA THR A 304 -28.81 1.56 4.22
C THR A 304 -28.53 2.56 5.34
N GLN A 305 -28.72 2.13 6.59
CA GLN A 305 -28.31 2.85 7.80
C GLN A 305 -27.25 2.08 8.61
N HIS A 306 -26.64 1.05 8.03
CA HIS A 306 -25.71 0.15 8.73
C HIS A 306 -24.45 0.88 9.23
N PHE A 307 -24.05 1.96 8.58
CA PHE A 307 -22.89 2.75 8.98
C PHE A 307 -23.20 3.84 10.01
N SER A 308 -24.47 4.13 10.30
CA SER A 308 -24.91 5.29 11.12
C SER A 308 -24.29 5.33 12.52
N ASN A 309 -24.01 4.17 13.11
CA ASN A 309 -23.42 4.05 14.44
C ASN A 309 -21.88 4.07 14.45
N CYS A 310 -21.24 4.12 13.29
CA CYS A 310 -19.78 4.18 13.20
C CYS A 310 -19.28 5.56 13.65
N LYS A 311 -18.32 5.56 14.59
CA LYS A 311 -17.70 6.76 15.16
C LYS A 311 -16.24 6.93 14.78
N THR A 312 -15.65 5.95 14.12
CA THR A 312 -14.25 5.95 13.69
C THR A 312 -14.11 5.35 12.28
N MET A 313 -13.01 5.63 11.61
CA MET A 313 -12.70 5.04 10.31
C MET A 313 -12.55 3.52 10.40
N GLY A 314 -11.96 3.00 11.48
CA GLY A 314 -11.86 1.54 11.70
C GLY A 314 -13.23 0.85 11.81
N CYS A 315 -14.23 1.54 12.39
CA CYS A 315 -15.61 1.05 12.38
C CYS A 315 -16.20 1.01 10.96
N LEU A 316 -15.93 2.04 10.14
CA LEU A 316 -16.39 2.09 8.76
C LEU A 316 -15.78 0.95 7.93
N VAL A 317 -14.47 0.66 8.08
CA VAL A 317 -13.82 -0.49 7.40
C VAL A 317 -14.46 -1.80 7.78
N GLN A 318 -14.65 -2.05 9.08
CA GLN A 318 -15.29 -3.28 9.54
C GLN A 318 -16.69 -3.45 8.93
N GLN A 319 -17.49 -2.38 8.99
CA GLN A 319 -18.86 -2.41 8.45
C GLN A 319 -18.86 -2.56 6.92
N GLN A 320 -17.90 -1.94 6.22
CA GLN A 320 -17.70 -2.05 4.78
C GLN A 320 -17.38 -3.50 4.37
N LEU A 321 -16.44 -4.14 5.06
CA LEU A 321 -16.12 -5.55 4.84
C LEU A 321 -17.33 -6.46 5.05
N GLN A 322 -18.09 -6.25 6.12
CA GLN A 322 -19.32 -7.01 6.38
C GLN A 322 -20.39 -6.78 5.31
N GLN A 323 -20.58 -5.55 4.86
CA GLN A 323 -21.57 -5.18 3.83
C GLN A 323 -21.26 -5.82 2.48
N LEU A 324 -19.97 -5.84 2.08
CA LEU A 324 -19.54 -6.39 0.79
C LEU A 324 -19.50 -7.91 0.76
N THR A 325 -19.12 -8.54 1.88
CA THR A 325 -18.83 -9.99 1.91
C THR A 325 -19.92 -10.82 2.55
N GLY A 326 -20.84 -10.19 3.31
CA GLY A 326 -21.84 -10.89 4.11
C GLY A 326 -21.26 -11.59 5.36
N ILE A 327 -19.92 -11.52 5.58
CA ILE A 327 -19.28 -12.17 6.72
C ILE A 327 -19.40 -11.28 7.95
N LYS A 328 -20.01 -11.82 9.02
CA LYS A 328 -20.07 -11.13 10.31
C LYS A 328 -18.72 -11.19 11.02
N ILE A 329 -18.13 -10.04 11.26
CA ILE A 329 -16.84 -9.92 11.98
C ILE A 329 -17.16 -9.43 13.40
N CYS A 330 -17.07 -10.34 14.38
CA CYS A 330 -17.35 -10.02 15.78
C CYS A 330 -16.05 -9.57 16.46
N THR A 331 -15.87 -8.26 16.64
CA THR A 331 -14.80 -7.71 17.49
C THR A 331 -15.35 -7.67 18.93
N ALA A 332 -14.74 -8.44 19.84
CA ALA A 332 -15.04 -8.33 21.26
C ALA A 332 -14.76 -6.88 21.73
N TYR A 333 -15.64 -6.34 22.55
CA TYR A 333 -15.55 -4.99 23.13
C TYR A 333 -14.43 -4.90 24.15
#